data_8167746bea3b950246d44390dd2f8ca1
#
_entry.id   8167746bea3b950246d44390dd2f8ca1
#
_cell.length_a   1.000
_cell.length_b   1.000
_cell.length_c   1.000
_cell.angle_alpha   90.00
_cell.angle_beta   90.00
_cell.angle_gamma   90.00
#
_symmetry.space_group_name_H-M   'P 1'
#
loop_
_entity.id
_entity.type
_entity.pdbx_description
1 polymer ?
#
loop_
_entity_poly.entity_id
_entity_poly.type
_entity_poly.pdbx_seq_one_letter_code
_entity_poly.pdbx_strand_id
1 'polypeptide(L)'
;DNMLVITNDGRKLALDQRLINPLLPDSDTGKVAVCAENVYNIWERTAAQKSTQMVFVDLSTPHNDGQFNVYDDLKKKLLDRGIPESEIAYIHNAKTEAAKKELFGKVRSGEVRVLIGSTQKMGAGTNVQRKLIALHHLDCPWRPSDLQQREGRIIRQGNENPKVDIYTYVTENTFDSYLYQ
;
A
#
# COMPACT_ATOMS: atom_id res chain seq x y z
N ASP A 1 21.57 -2.72 -22.68
CA ASP A 1 20.67 -2.42 -21.58
C ASP A 1 21.10 -1.14 -20.90
N ASN A 2 20.16 -0.26 -20.68
CA ASN A 2 20.46 0.99 -20.00
C ASN A 2 20.25 0.87 -18.49
N MET A 3 20.85 1.79 -17.76
CA MET A 3 20.80 1.81 -16.29
C MET A 3 19.37 1.88 -15.75
N LEU A 4 18.47 2.54 -16.44
CA LEU A 4 17.09 2.70 -16.01
C LEU A 4 16.35 1.35 -15.94
N VAL A 5 16.54 0.49 -16.94
CA VAL A 5 15.92 -0.85 -16.97
C VAL A 5 16.48 -1.71 -15.85
N ILE A 6 17.80 -1.72 -15.69
CA ILE A 6 18.46 -2.50 -14.63
C ILE A 6 17.96 -2.06 -13.25
N THR A 7 17.85 -0.75 -13.03
CA THR A 7 17.38 -0.21 -11.75
C THR A 7 15.91 -0.60 -11.48
N ASN A 8 15.07 -0.55 -12.51
CA ASN A 8 13.66 -0.92 -12.36
C ASN A 8 13.49 -2.40 -12.00
N ASP A 9 14.27 -3.29 -12.62
CA ASP A 9 14.27 -4.71 -12.28
C ASP A 9 14.76 -4.94 -10.84
N GLY A 10 15.76 -4.20 -10.41
CA GLY A 10 16.24 -4.24 -9.02
C GLY A 10 15.18 -3.82 -8.01
N ARG A 11 14.39 -2.80 -8.33
CA ARG A 11 13.28 -2.37 -7.48
C ARG A 11 12.16 -3.41 -7.43
N LYS A 12 11.82 -4.02 -8.56
CA LYS A 12 10.83 -5.11 -8.62
C LYS A 12 11.27 -6.32 -7.79
N LEU A 13 12.53 -6.72 -7.93
CA LEU A 13 13.08 -7.82 -7.14
C LEU A 13 13.03 -7.53 -5.64
N ALA A 14 13.32 -6.29 -5.24
CA ALA A 14 13.24 -5.86 -3.85
C ALA A 14 11.82 -5.87 -3.30
N LEU A 15 10.83 -5.62 -4.13
CA LEU A 15 9.42 -5.67 -3.74
C LEU A 15 8.95 -7.12 -3.62
N ASP A 16 9.08 -7.89 -4.70
CA ASP A 16 8.70 -9.29 -4.72
C ASP A 16 9.37 -9.97 -5.91
N GLN A 17 10.10 -11.05 -5.67
CA GLN A 17 10.82 -11.78 -6.73
C GLN A 17 9.88 -12.35 -7.80
N ARG A 18 8.61 -12.58 -7.48
CA ARG A 18 7.60 -13.07 -8.44
C ARG A 18 7.28 -12.05 -9.53
N LEU A 19 7.62 -10.76 -9.35
CA LEU A 19 7.51 -9.75 -10.38
C LEU A 19 8.52 -9.96 -11.52
N ILE A 20 9.66 -10.58 -11.22
CA ILE A 20 10.68 -10.93 -12.22
C ILE A 20 10.37 -12.30 -12.82
N ASN A 21 10.01 -13.27 -11.99
CA ASN A 21 9.62 -14.61 -12.41
C ASN A 21 8.47 -15.13 -11.53
N PRO A 22 7.24 -15.22 -12.07
CA PRO A 22 6.07 -15.67 -11.30
C PRO A 22 6.18 -17.10 -10.76
N LEU A 23 7.09 -17.90 -11.29
CA LEU A 23 7.31 -19.27 -10.84
C LEU A 23 8.16 -19.37 -9.57
N LEU A 24 8.78 -18.26 -9.16
CA LEU A 24 9.55 -18.24 -7.92
C LEU A 24 8.61 -18.33 -6.71
N PRO A 25 9.08 -18.96 -5.60
CA PRO A 25 8.22 -19.18 -4.45
C PRO A 25 7.87 -17.88 -3.73
N ASP A 26 6.68 -17.86 -3.12
CA ASP A 26 6.32 -16.87 -2.12
C ASP A 26 7.07 -17.16 -0.81
N SER A 27 7.23 -16.16 0.02
CA SER A 27 7.94 -16.28 1.29
C SER A 27 7.12 -15.67 2.41
N ASP A 28 7.00 -16.36 3.52
CA ASP A 28 6.34 -15.87 4.73
C ASP A 28 7.10 -14.68 5.36
N THR A 29 8.36 -14.51 5.01
CA THR A 29 9.22 -13.41 5.47
C THR A 29 9.35 -12.31 4.42
N GLY A 30 8.71 -12.46 3.25
CA GLY A 30 8.68 -11.45 2.21
C GLY A 30 7.89 -10.22 2.63
N LYS A 31 8.12 -9.09 1.96
CA LYS A 31 7.46 -7.82 2.29
C LYS A 31 5.94 -7.91 2.30
N VAL A 32 5.36 -8.57 1.30
CA VAL A 32 3.90 -8.65 1.16
C VAL A 32 3.30 -9.43 2.33
N ALA A 33 3.90 -10.55 2.70
CA ALA A 33 3.45 -11.35 3.85
C ALA A 33 3.55 -10.59 5.17
N VAL A 34 4.68 -9.92 5.40
CA VAL A 34 4.90 -9.14 6.62
C VAL A 34 3.94 -7.94 6.67
N CYS A 35 3.74 -7.26 5.54
CA CYS A 35 2.78 -6.16 5.44
C CYS A 35 1.36 -6.64 5.75
N ALA A 36 0.95 -7.77 5.19
CA ALA A 36 -0.38 -8.34 5.45
C ALA A 36 -0.58 -8.65 6.93
N GLU A 37 0.43 -9.20 7.59
CA GLU A 37 0.36 -9.48 9.02
C GLU A 37 0.22 -8.20 9.84
N ASN A 38 1.02 -7.18 9.55
CA ASN A 38 0.96 -5.91 10.25
C ASN A 38 -0.39 -5.21 10.02
N VAL A 39 -0.88 -5.18 8.79
CA VAL A 39 -2.18 -4.58 8.47
C VAL A 39 -3.30 -5.31 9.22
N TYR A 40 -3.28 -6.63 9.22
CA TYR A 40 -4.29 -7.42 9.93
C TYR A 40 -4.27 -7.15 11.43
N ASN A 41 -3.10 -7.14 12.06
CA ASN A 41 -2.96 -6.91 13.49
C ASN A 41 -3.49 -5.53 13.89
N ILE A 42 -3.19 -4.50 13.09
CA ILE A 42 -3.69 -3.15 13.31
C ILE A 42 -5.21 -3.09 13.10
N TRP A 43 -5.70 -3.73 12.03
CA TRP A 43 -7.12 -3.82 11.73
C TRP A 43 -7.91 -4.43 12.90
N GLU A 44 -7.42 -5.54 13.42
CA GLU A 44 -8.06 -6.23 14.55
C GLU A 44 -8.01 -5.37 15.82
N ARG A 45 -6.85 -4.82 16.15
CA ARG A 45 -6.63 -4.00 17.34
C ARG A 45 -7.50 -2.75 17.36
N THR A 46 -7.77 -2.18 16.22
CA THR A 46 -8.51 -0.91 16.07
C THR A 46 -9.95 -1.12 15.56
N ALA A 47 -10.49 -2.31 15.71
CA ALA A 47 -11.83 -2.64 15.19
C ALA A 47 -12.93 -1.76 15.78
N ALA A 48 -12.86 -1.43 17.07
CA ALA A 48 -13.87 -0.61 17.74
C ALA A 48 -13.92 0.81 17.18
N GLN A 49 -12.78 1.39 16.82
CA GLN A 49 -12.68 2.73 16.25
C GLN A 49 -12.85 2.74 14.74
N LYS A 50 -12.81 1.60 14.09
CA LYS A 50 -12.79 1.46 12.63
C LYS A 50 -11.68 2.30 11.99
N SER A 51 -10.49 2.28 12.61
CA SER A 51 -9.33 2.99 12.09
C SER A 51 -8.92 2.47 10.72
N THR A 52 -8.35 3.33 9.92
CA THR A 52 -8.02 3.03 8.52
C THR A 52 -6.53 3.02 8.29
N GLN A 53 -6.11 2.32 7.24
CA GLN A 53 -4.72 2.20 6.85
C GLN A 53 -4.58 2.42 5.36
N MET A 54 -3.47 3.03 4.95
CA MET A 54 -3.10 3.20 3.54
C MET A 54 -1.86 2.37 3.25
N VAL A 55 -1.89 1.66 2.12
CA VAL A 55 -0.74 0.90 1.62
C VAL A 55 -0.36 1.45 0.25
N PHE A 56 0.88 1.91 0.12
CA PHE A 56 1.40 2.47 -1.13
C PHE A 56 2.26 1.46 -1.85
N VAL A 57 1.92 1.20 -3.12
CA VAL A 57 2.69 0.35 -4.04
C VAL A 57 2.67 1.01 -5.42
N ASP A 58 3.83 1.37 -5.94
CA ASP A 58 3.96 2.03 -7.24
C ASP A 58 4.39 1.07 -8.36
N LEU A 59 5.16 0.03 -8.03
CA LEU A 59 5.82 -0.83 -9.02
C LEU A 59 4.94 -1.94 -9.58
N SER A 60 3.87 -2.31 -8.91
CA SER A 60 3.01 -3.42 -9.34
C SER A 60 1.57 -2.99 -9.13
N THR A 61 0.99 -2.39 -10.14
CA THR A 61 -0.41 -1.94 -10.11
C THR A 61 -1.34 -3.04 -10.62
N PRO A 62 -2.62 -3.02 -10.23
CA PRO A 62 -3.54 -4.09 -10.63
C PRO A 62 -3.83 -4.07 -12.12
N HIS A 63 -3.88 -5.26 -12.71
CA HIS A 63 -4.22 -5.48 -14.11
C HIS A 63 -5.24 -6.63 -14.22
N ASN A 64 -6.07 -6.61 -15.27
CA ASN A 64 -7.06 -7.67 -15.53
C ASN A 64 -6.53 -8.71 -16.54
N ASP A 65 -5.26 -9.07 -16.44
CA ASP A 65 -4.60 -10.00 -17.37
C ASP A 65 -4.36 -11.39 -16.77
N GLY A 66 -4.81 -11.63 -15.55
CA GLY A 66 -4.60 -12.89 -14.85
C GLY A 66 -3.17 -13.12 -14.36
N GLN A 67 -2.28 -12.17 -14.58
CA GLN A 67 -0.90 -12.28 -14.14
C GLN A 67 -0.75 -11.83 -12.68
N PHE A 68 0.34 -12.28 -12.06
CA PHE A 68 0.67 -11.90 -10.70
C PHE A 68 0.84 -10.37 -10.59
N ASN A 69 0.19 -9.80 -9.57
CA ASN A 69 0.48 -8.43 -9.14
C ASN A 69 0.40 -8.35 -7.61
N VAL A 70 1.12 -7.40 -7.04
CA VAL A 70 1.24 -7.27 -5.59
C VAL A 70 -0.06 -6.86 -4.93
N TYR A 71 -0.89 -6.05 -5.60
CA TYR A 71 -2.19 -5.62 -5.06
C TYR A 71 -3.09 -6.82 -4.76
N ASP A 72 -3.24 -7.70 -5.75
CA ASP A 72 -4.10 -8.88 -5.60
C ASP A 72 -3.53 -9.87 -4.59
N ASP A 73 -2.21 -10.02 -4.55
CA ASP A 73 -1.55 -10.90 -3.59
C ASP A 73 -1.73 -10.39 -2.15
N LEU A 74 -1.54 -9.10 -1.94
CA LEU A 74 -1.78 -8.48 -0.62
C LEU A 74 -3.24 -8.64 -0.21
N LYS A 75 -4.17 -8.33 -1.11
CA LYS A 75 -5.60 -8.49 -0.85
C LYS A 75 -5.94 -9.93 -0.47
N LYS A 76 -5.43 -10.91 -1.23
CA LYS A 76 -5.65 -12.32 -0.93
C LYS A 76 -5.18 -12.68 0.48
N LYS A 77 -3.99 -12.22 0.85
CA LYS A 77 -3.43 -12.48 2.18
C LYS A 77 -4.28 -11.83 3.29
N LEU A 78 -4.85 -10.66 3.05
CA LEU A 78 -5.73 -9.99 4.00
C LEU A 78 -7.08 -10.72 4.12
N LEU A 79 -7.65 -11.15 3.00
CA LEU A 79 -8.89 -11.94 2.99
C LEU A 79 -8.70 -13.27 3.73
N ASP A 80 -7.57 -13.94 3.50
CA ASP A 80 -7.25 -15.22 4.14
C ASP A 80 -7.14 -15.08 5.66
N ARG A 81 -6.76 -13.89 6.15
CA ARG A 81 -6.69 -13.60 7.58
C ARG A 81 -8.04 -13.21 8.20
N GLY A 82 -9.03 -12.91 7.38
CA GLY A 82 -10.39 -12.64 7.84
C GLY A 82 -10.88 -11.20 7.66
N ILE A 83 -10.14 -10.33 7.00
CA ILE A 83 -10.64 -8.99 6.69
C ILE A 83 -11.69 -9.12 5.59
N PRO A 84 -12.91 -8.58 5.78
CA PRO A 84 -13.93 -8.63 4.74
C PRO A 84 -13.53 -7.91 3.46
N GLU A 85 -13.90 -8.45 2.32
CA GLU A 85 -13.58 -7.84 1.02
C GLU A 85 -14.10 -6.41 0.90
N SER A 86 -15.27 -6.14 1.46
CA SER A 86 -15.89 -4.81 1.42
C SER A 86 -15.06 -3.74 2.14
N GLU A 87 -14.15 -4.12 3.03
CA GLU A 87 -13.31 -3.21 3.79
C GLU A 87 -11.95 -2.95 3.13
N ILE A 88 -11.66 -3.59 1.99
CA ILE A 88 -10.42 -3.44 1.24
C ILE A 88 -10.75 -2.82 -0.12
N ALA A 89 -10.05 -1.74 -0.48
CA ALA A 89 -10.28 -1.08 -1.76
C ALA A 89 -8.97 -0.72 -2.45
N TYR A 90 -9.00 -0.74 -3.78
CA TYR A 90 -7.93 -0.21 -4.63
C TYR A 90 -8.37 1.15 -5.17
N ILE A 91 -7.51 2.17 -5.06
CA ILE A 91 -7.78 3.46 -5.69
C ILE A 91 -8.00 3.32 -7.20
N HIS A 92 -7.32 2.35 -7.84
CA HIS A 92 -7.39 2.10 -9.27
C HIS A 92 -8.79 1.73 -9.76
N ASN A 93 -9.64 1.20 -8.89
CA ASN A 93 -11.01 0.83 -9.25
C ASN A 93 -11.95 2.04 -9.27
N ALA A 94 -11.58 3.15 -8.68
CA ALA A 94 -12.33 4.41 -8.72
C ALA A 94 -11.86 5.24 -9.91
N LYS A 95 -12.46 5.01 -11.08
CA LYS A 95 -11.98 5.55 -12.37
C LYS A 95 -12.51 6.95 -12.68
N THR A 96 -13.53 7.42 -11.98
CA THR A 96 -14.11 8.75 -12.17
C THR A 96 -13.91 9.59 -10.92
N GLU A 97 -14.02 10.91 -11.06
CA GLU A 97 -13.94 11.80 -9.90
C GLU A 97 -15.07 11.52 -8.90
N ALA A 98 -16.27 11.20 -9.40
CA ALA A 98 -17.39 10.83 -8.53
C ALA A 98 -17.11 9.54 -7.76
N ALA A 99 -16.56 8.52 -8.42
CA ALA A 99 -16.20 7.25 -7.80
C ALA A 99 -15.09 7.44 -6.76
N LYS A 100 -14.08 8.27 -7.04
CA LYS A 100 -13.03 8.60 -6.07
C LYS A 100 -13.60 9.29 -4.85
N LYS A 101 -14.48 10.26 -5.05
CA LYS A 101 -15.13 10.99 -3.96
C LYS A 101 -15.93 10.06 -3.06
N GLU A 102 -16.67 9.13 -3.65
CA GLU A 102 -17.41 8.11 -2.92
C GLU A 102 -16.47 7.19 -2.12
N LEU A 103 -15.41 6.70 -2.76
CA LEU A 103 -14.41 5.84 -2.10
C LEU A 103 -13.77 6.57 -0.91
N PHE A 104 -13.34 7.81 -1.08
CA PHE A 104 -12.74 8.59 -0.01
C PHE A 104 -13.71 8.84 1.14
N GLY A 105 -15.00 9.01 0.85
CA GLY A 105 -16.04 9.08 1.86
C GLY A 105 -16.14 7.80 2.69
N LYS A 106 -16.05 6.64 2.04
CA LYS A 106 -16.05 5.34 2.73
C LYS A 106 -14.81 5.12 3.59
N VAL A 107 -13.66 5.64 3.17
CA VAL A 107 -12.45 5.61 3.98
C VAL A 107 -12.61 6.52 5.20
N ARG A 108 -13.08 7.76 5.01
CA ARG A 108 -13.29 8.68 6.12
C ARG A 108 -14.27 8.16 7.17
N SER A 109 -15.28 7.41 6.75
CA SER A 109 -16.28 6.84 7.68
C SER A 109 -15.80 5.57 8.37
N GLY A 110 -14.71 4.96 7.90
CA GLY A 110 -14.24 3.68 8.40
C GLY A 110 -14.95 2.46 7.79
N GLU A 111 -15.79 2.65 6.79
CA GLU A 111 -16.40 1.54 6.04
C GLU A 111 -15.36 0.78 5.24
N VAL A 112 -14.44 1.50 4.58
CA VAL A 112 -13.24 0.93 3.97
C VAL A 112 -12.08 1.15 4.93
N ARG A 113 -11.51 0.06 5.43
CA ARG A 113 -10.47 0.08 6.44
C ARG A 113 -9.05 0.02 5.87
N VAL A 114 -8.89 -0.53 4.66
CA VAL A 114 -7.59 -0.66 3.99
C VAL A 114 -7.70 -0.12 2.57
N LEU A 115 -6.97 0.94 2.28
CA LEU A 115 -6.90 1.54 0.93
C LEU A 115 -5.52 1.29 0.35
N ILE A 116 -5.47 0.61 -0.79
CA ILE A 116 -4.23 0.27 -1.49
C ILE A 116 -4.15 1.12 -2.76
N GLY A 117 -3.02 1.77 -2.97
CA GLY A 117 -2.89 2.63 -4.14
C GLY A 117 -1.46 3.01 -4.46
N SER A 118 -1.30 3.70 -5.58
CA SER A 118 -0.03 4.28 -5.97
C SER A 118 0.05 5.74 -5.53
N THR A 119 1.26 6.25 -5.43
CA THR A 119 1.49 7.66 -5.09
C THR A 119 0.75 8.58 -6.06
N GLN A 120 0.83 8.28 -7.35
CA GLN A 120 0.20 9.09 -8.39
C GLN A 120 -1.33 9.06 -8.32
N LYS A 121 -1.92 7.89 -8.15
CA LYS A 121 -3.38 7.73 -8.11
C LYS A 121 -4.01 8.30 -6.85
N MET A 122 -3.30 8.26 -5.73
CA MET A 122 -3.76 8.91 -4.50
C MET A 122 -3.83 10.43 -4.63
N GLY A 123 -2.97 11.02 -5.50
CA GLY A 123 -3.01 12.42 -5.86
C GLY A 123 -2.87 13.40 -4.70
N ALA A 124 -2.72 14.69 -5.04
CA ALA A 124 -2.82 15.76 -4.08
C ALA A 124 -4.30 16.05 -3.78
N GLY A 125 -4.62 16.47 -2.56
CA GLY A 125 -5.98 16.83 -2.20
C GLY A 125 -6.90 15.69 -1.76
N THR A 126 -6.40 14.47 -1.71
CA THR A 126 -7.14 13.34 -1.17
C THR A 126 -7.38 13.53 0.32
N ASN A 127 -8.64 13.60 0.73
CA ASN A 127 -9.01 13.81 2.13
C ASN A 127 -9.46 12.48 2.74
N VAL A 128 -8.51 11.71 3.28
CA VAL A 128 -8.78 10.38 3.88
C VAL A 128 -8.20 10.22 5.27
N GLN A 129 -7.63 11.28 5.85
CA GLN A 129 -6.85 11.19 7.09
C GLN A 129 -7.67 11.02 8.36
N ARG A 130 -8.99 11.24 8.34
CA ARG A 130 -9.81 11.31 9.56
C ARG A 130 -9.59 10.16 10.52
N LYS A 131 -9.57 8.93 10.04
CA LYS A 131 -9.41 7.72 10.84
C LYS A 131 -8.09 7.00 10.58
N LEU A 132 -7.17 7.64 9.86
CA LEU A 132 -5.90 7.03 9.50
C LEU A 132 -5.04 6.75 10.73
N ILE A 133 -4.64 5.50 10.91
CA ILE A 133 -3.81 5.05 12.03
C ILE A 133 -2.44 4.56 11.59
N ALA A 134 -2.32 4.10 10.36
CA ALA A 134 -1.06 3.57 9.84
C ALA A 134 -0.93 3.80 8.34
N LEU A 135 0.30 4.03 7.91
CA LEU A 135 0.68 4.18 6.52
C LEU A 135 1.82 3.21 6.23
N HIS A 136 1.69 2.44 5.15
CA HIS A 136 2.65 1.42 4.77
C HIS A 136 3.30 1.77 3.44
N HIS A 137 4.63 1.86 3.42
CA HIS A 137 5.41 1.96 2.19
C HIS A 137 5.86 0.55 1.81
N LEU A 138 5.10 -0.13 0.98
CA LEU A 138 5.43 -1.49 0.57
C LEU A 138 6.57 -1.52 -0.44
N ASP A 139 6.68 -0.48 -1.26
CA ASP A 139 7.86 -0.25 -2.09
C ASP A 139 8.46 1.13 -1.80
N CYS A 140 9.73 1.30 -2.17
CA CYS A 140 10.42 2.58 -2.06
C CYS A 140 10.13 3.44 -3.28
N PRO A 141 9.59 4.65 -3.11
CA PRO A 141 9.40 5.56 -4.23
C PRO A 141 10.74 5.93 -4.88
N TRP A 142 10.71 6.13 -6.20
CA TRP A 142 11.90 6.53 -6.95
C TRP A 142 12.42 7.90 -6.53
N ARG A 143 11.51 8.84 -6.23
CA ARG A 143 11.87 10.22 -5.86
C ARG A 143 11.56 10.49 -4.40
N PRO A 144 12.44 11.25 -3.70
CA PRO A 144 12.15 11.69 -2.33
C PRO A 144 10.85 12.50 -2.22
N SER A 145 10.49 13.27 -3.24
CA SER A 145 9.25 14.03 -3.28
C SER A 145 8.01 13.12 -3.25
N ASP A 146 8.09 11.93 -3.82
CA ASP A 146 6.98 10.95 -3.78
C ASP A 146 6.78 10.42 -2.35
N LEU A 147 7.86 10.20 -1.61
CA LEU A 147 7.78 9.81 -0.21
C LEU A 147 7.11 10.92 0.62
N GLN A 148 7.50 12.17 0.42
CA GLN A 148 6.87 13.32 1.08
C GLN A 148 5.39 13.43 0.72
N GLN A 149 5.02 13.17 -0.53
CA GLN A 149 3.64 13.19 -0.98
C GLN A 149 2.81 12.10 -0.29
N ARG A 150 3.36 10.89 -0.15
CA ARG A 150 2.71 9.81 0.59
C ARG A 150 2.48 10.19 2.05
N GLU A 151 3.50 10.70 2.71
CA GLU A 151 3.47 11.01 4.15
C GLU A 151 2.72 12.30 4.46
N GLY A 152 2.58 13.20 3.51
CA GLY A 152 1.80 14.42 3.65
C GLY A 152 0.32 14.16 3.97
N ARG A 153 -0.17 12.93 3.73
CA ARG A 153 -1.53 12.52 4.13
C ARG A 153 -1.70 12.46 5.64
N ILE A 154 -0.63 12.20 6.36
CA ILE A 154 -0.64 11.96 7.81
C ILE A 154 -0.67 13.28 8.57
N ILE A 155 0.02 14.31 8.07
CA ILE A 155 0.21 15.59 8.76
C ILE A 155 -0.99 16.51 8.61
N ARG A 156 -2.02 16.13 7.88
CA ARG A 156 -3.20 16.97 7.68
C ARG A 156 -4.06 17.04 8.92
N GLN A 157 -4.65 18.21 9.12
CA GLN A 157 -5.59 18.44 10.20
C GLN A 157 -6.85 17.55 10.04
N GLY A 158 -7.49 17.22 11.14
CA GLY A 158 -8.73 16.46 11.14
C GLY A 158 -8.58 14.96 11.35
N ASN A 159 -7.38 14.48 11.69
CA ASN A 159 -7.19 13.08 12.08
C ASN A 159 -7.63 12.89 13.54
N GLU A 160 -8.50 11.91 13.79
CA GLU A 160 -8.96 11.56 15.13
C GLU A 160 -7.85 10.91 15.97
N ASN A 161 -6.86 10.31 15.30
CA ASN A 161 -5.75 9.63 15.97
C ASN A 161 -4.63 10.63 16.25
N PRO A 162 -4.18 10.76 17.51
CA PRO A 162 -3.08 11.66 17.84
C PRO A 162 -1.74 11.17 17.31
N LYS A 163 -1.63 9.88 16.99
CA LYS A 163 -0.41 9.26 16.51
C LYS A 163 -0.73 8.34 15.33
N VAL A 164 0.05 8.47 14.25
CA VAL A 164 -0.04 7.61 13.08
C VAL A 164 1.31 6.93 12.90
N ASP A 165 1.29 5.61 12.77
CA ASP A 165 2.51 4.83 12.57
C ASP A 165 2.84 4.71 11.09
N ILE A 166 4.13 4.86 10.75
CA ILE A 166 4.63 4.68 9.40
C ILE A 166 5.46 3.40 9.36
N TYR A 167 5.07 2.49 8.47
CA TYR A 167 5.78 1.23 8.25
C TYR A 167 6.50 1.28 6.92
N THR A 168 7.81 1.08 6.95
CA THR A 168 8.65 1.01 5.77
C THR A 168 9.19 -0.41 5.64
N TYR A 169 8.91 -1.06 4.52
CA TYR A 169 9.31 -2.45 4.28
C TYR A 169 10.54 -2.47 3.39
N VAL A 170 11.63 -3.03 3.92
CA VAL A 170 12.92 -3.05 3.26
C VAL A 170 13.42 -4.50 3.22
N THR A 171 13.87 -4.93 2.04
CA THR A 171 14.53 -6.22 1.87
C THR A 171 16.03 -6.00 1.93
N GLU A 172 16.69 -6.65 2.89
CA GLU A 172 18.14 -6.52 3.08
C GLU A 172 18.92 -6.97 1.84
N ASN A 173 20.06 -6.33 1.61
CA ASN A 173 20.97 -6.63 0.51
C ASN A 173 20.32 -6.48 -0.88
N THR A 174 19.29 -5.67 -0.99
CA THR A 174 18.63 -5.34 -2.24
C THR A 174 18.76 -3.85 -2.54
N PHE A 175 18.33 -3.46 -3.72
CA PHE A 175 18.28 -2.04 -4.14
C PHE A 175 17.40 -1.20 -3.21
N ASP A 176 16.39 -1.80 -2.61
CA ASP A 176 15.49 -1.20 -1.65
C ASP A 176 16.25 -0.66 -0.42
N SER A 177 17.10 -1.49 0.14
CA SER A 177 17.97 -1.12 1.26
C SER A 177 18.85 0.07 0.92
N TYR A 178 19.38 0.10 -0.28
CA TYR A 178 20.20 1.22 -0.78
C TYR A 178 19.40 2.51 -0.88
N LEU A 179 18.16 2.47 -1.39
CA LEU A 179 17.33 3.65 -1.60
C LEU A 179 16.91 4.34 -0.30
N TYR A 180 16.78 3.58 0.79
CA TYR A 180 16.38 4.12 2.08
C TYR A 180 17.55 4.58 2.97
N GLN A 181 18.78 4.47 2.49
CA GLN A 181 19.94 4.97 3.23
C GLN A 181 20.10 6.50 3.17
#